data_ccceb6cdb914f37445dad81b17fd9169
#
_entry.id   ccceb6cdb914f37445dad81b17fd9169
#
_cell.length_a   1.000
_cell.length_b   1.000
_cell.length_c   1.000
_cell.angle_alpha   90.00
_cell.angle_beta   90.00
_cell.angle_gamma   90.00
#
_symmetry.space_group_name_H-M   'P 1'
#
loop_
_entity.id
_entity.type
_entity.pdbx_description
1 polymer ?
#
loop_
_entity_poly.entity_id
_entity_poly.type
_entity_poly.pdbx_seq_one_letter_code
_entity_poly.pdbx_strand_id
1 'polypeptide(L)'
;MRARRGVAFCLLFFVSCFLVEGCNSSWRKKFVRKRKKEDAVPQAYLVLQPDQKAVFPPDVRYRQHYAFWKSWHSELLLSLGQIHKRDLRYMDGVIGELRAMQADLSGPPVERLREILVELSNLRDEWENSGGVGPMPASHRTRLEKLQREISKKFHYSEVKGILVPDSEPQQE
;
A
#
# COMPACT_ATOMS: atom_id res chain seq x y z
N MET A 1 6.29 33.34 -59.44
CA MET A 1 5.22 33.42 -58.44
C MET A 1 5.29 32.37 -57.27
N ARG A 2 6.20 31.39 -57.28
CA ARG A 2 6.32 30.36 -56.23
C ARG A 2 7.09 30.81 -54.98
N ALA A 3 8.02 31.74 -55.07
CA ALA A 3 8.86 32.16 -53.93
C ALA A 3 8.09 32.98 -52.87
N ARG A 4 7.06 33.73 -53.24
CA ARG A 4 6.26 34.55 -52.31
C ARG A 4 5.37 33.74 -51.35
N ARG A 5 4.97 32.51 -51.73
CA ARG A 5 4.14 31.66 -50.88
C ARG A 5 4.93 31.00 -49.72
N GLY A 6 6.21 30.74 -49.94
CA GLY A 6 7.08 30.15 -48.90
C GLY A 6 7.36 31.09 -47.73
N VAL A 7 7.58 32.39 -48.06
CA VAL A 7 7.89 33.40 -47.02
C VAL A 7 6.67 33.68 -46.13
N ALA A 8 5.46 33.67 -46.71
CA ALA A 8 4.23 33.89 -45.96
C ALA A 8 3.95 32.71 -44.97
N PHE A 9 4.31 31.49 -45.35
CA PHE A 9 4.12 30.30 -44.52
C PHE A 9 5.10 30.30 -43.34
N CYS A 10 6.37 30.69 -43.54
CA CYS A 10 7.35 30.80 -42.48
C CYS A 10 6.99 31.89 -41.47
N LEU A 11 6.47 33.04 -41.93
CA LEU A 11 6.04 34.13 -41.07
C LEU A 11 4.85 33.75 -40.17
N LEU A 12 3.87 33.02 -40.74
CA LEU A 12 2.72 32.51 -39.99
C LEU A 12 3.16 31.48 -38.89
N PHE A 13 4.12 30.64 -39.21
CA PHE A 13 4.64 29.66 -38.24
C PHE A 13 5.39 30.31 -37.09
N PHE A 14 6.19 31.38 -37.40
CA PHE A 14 6.90 32.13 -36.38
C PHE A 14 5.94 32.86 -35.42
N VAL A 15 4.91 33.50 -35.92
CA VAL A 15 3.88 34.18 -35.11
C VAL A 15 3.12 33.21 -34.23
N SER A 16 2.83 31.99 -34.72
CA SER A 16 2.18 30.95 -33.95
C SER A 16 3.02 30.46 -32.77
N CYS A 17 4.36 30.35 -32.92
CA CYS A 17 5.27 29.96 -31.82
C CYS A 17 5.32 30.99 -30.71
N PHE A 18 5.27 32.30 -31.03
CA PHE A 18 5.30 33.34 -29.98
C PHE A 18 4.02 33.44 -29.16
N LEU A 19 2.89 32.97 -29.66
CA LEU A 19 1.61 33.00 -28.92
C LEU A 19 1.50 31.86 -27.89
N VAL A 20 2.32 30.82 -28.00
CA VAL A 20 2.30 29.68 -27.07
C VAL A 20 3.15 29.91 -25.84
N GLU A 21 4.19 30.71 -25.90
CA GLU A 21 5.09 30.98 -24.75
C GLU A 21 4.53 31.99 -23.74
N GLY A 22 3.50 32.77 -24.09
CA GLY A 22 2.98 33.86 -23.24
C GLY A 22 2.06 33.47 -22.10
N CYS A 23 1.55 32.22 -22.01
CA CYS A 23 0.44 31.90 -21.11
C CYS A 23 0.78 31.12 -19.83
N ASN A 24 2.07 30.82 -19.56
CA ASN A 24 2.32 29.76 -18.56
C ASN A 24 2.79 30.25 -17.17
N SER A 25 3.11 31.52 -16.96
CA SER A 25 3.65 31.97 -15.65
C SER A 25 2.61 32.59 -14.72
N SER A 26 1.55 33.16 -15.22
CA SER A 26 0.56 33.85 -14.36
C SER A 26 -0.53 32.91 -13.81
N TRP A 27 -0.81 31.80 -14.48
CA TRP A 27 -1.78 30.82 -13.99
C TRP A 27 -1.28 29.99 -12.82
N ARG A 28 0.00 29.66 -12.76
CA ARG A 28 0.58 28.95 -11.61
C ARG A 28 0.47 29.72 -10.30
N LYS A 29 0.54 31.05 -10.35
CA LYS A 29 0.46 31.88 -9.13
C LYS A 29 -0.96 31.95 -8.54
N LYS A 30 -2.01 31.67 -9.32
CA LYS A 30 -3.41 31.70 -8.84
C LYS A 30 -3.82 30.43 -8.10
N PHE A 31 -3.13 29.30 -8.32
CA PHE A 31 -3.43 28.02 -7.67
C PHE A 31 -2.54 27.70 -6.48
N VAL A 32 -1.54 28.51 -6.18
CA VAL A 32 -0.84 28.38 -4.90
C VAL A 32 -1.75 28.96 -3.83
N ARG A 33 -2.51 28.08 -3.18
CA ARG A 33 -3.24 28.42 -1.95
C ARG A 33 -2.22 29.02 -1.00
N LYS A 34 -2.28 30.35 -0.77
CA LYS A 34 -1.53 30.98 0.33
C LYS A 34 -1.90 30.21 1.58
N ARG A 35 -0.96 29.42 2.11
CA ARG A 35 -1.13 28.86 3.44
C ARG A 35 -1.42 30.06 4.34
N LYS A 36 -2.66 30.13 4.88
CA LYS A 36 -2.94 30.98 6.01
C LYS A 36 -1.79 30.75 6.98
N LYS A 37 -1.08 31.79 7.36
CA LYS A 37 -0.25 31.73 8.57
C LYS A 37 -1.26 31.46 9.68
N GLU A 38 -1.53 30.20 9.93
CA GLU A 38 -2.10 29.78 11.20
C GLU A 38 -1.07 30.24 12.20
N ASP A 39 -1.49 31.13 13.08
CA ASP A 39 -0.72 31.51 14.25
C ASP A 39 -0.16 30.20 14.80
N ALA A 40 1.16 30.15 14.91
CA ALA A 40 1.87 28.92 15.26
C ALA A 40 1.35 28.52 16.65
N VAL A 41 0.28 27.74 16.65
CA VAL A 41 -0.03 26.91 17.82
C VAL A 41 1.26 26.14 18.03
N PRO A 42 1.93 26.28 19.19
CA PRO A 42 3.14 25.54 19.44
C PRO A 42 2.74 24.08 19.21
N GLN A 43 3.18 23.50 18.10
CA GLN A 43 3.09 22.08 17.91
C GLN A 43 3.92 21.54 19.07
N ALA A 44 3.23 21.06 20.09
CA ALA A 44 3.84 20.19 21.04
C ALA A 44 4.39 19.04 20.20
N TYR A 45 5.65 19.15 19.85
CA TYR A 45 6.38 18.02 19.31
C TYR A 45 6.29 16.98 20.40
N LEU A 46 5.38 16.02 20.23
CA LEU A 46 5.47 14.77 20.95
C LEU A 46 6.82 14.19 20.53
N VAL A 47 7.85 14.57 21.29
CA VAL A 47 9.13 13.89 21.24
C VAL A 47 8.80 12.49 21.76
N LEU A 48 8.46 11.61 20.82
CA LEU A 48 8.41 10.18 21.09
C LEU A 48 9.81 9.84 21.59
N GLN A 49 9.95 9.66 22.89
CA GLN A 49 11.19 9.16 23.45
C GLN A 49 11.46 7.83 22.75
N PRO A 50 12.63 7.67 22.10
CA PRO A 50 12.90 6.51 21.25
C PRO A 50 12.83 5.17 21.99
N ASP A 51 12.81 5.17 23.31
CA ASP A 51 12.78 3.99 24.16
C ASP A 51 11.38 3.55 24.59
N GLN A 52 10.35 4.36 24.39
CA GLN A 52 8.98 3.92 24.62
C GLN A 52 8.43 3.31 23.33
N LYS A 53 8.64 2.02 23.13
CA LYS A 53 7.81 1.24 22.23
C LYS A 53 6.36 1.47 22.66
N ALA A 54 5.62 2.24 21.90
CA ALA A 54 4.20 2.46 22.17
C ALA A 54 3.53 1.08 22.21
N VAL A 55 3.22 0.59 23.39
CA VAL A 55 2.50 -0.67 23.59
C VAL A 55 1.05 -0.35 23.24
N PHE A 56 0.67 -0.63 22.00
CA PHE A 56 -0.71 -0.47 21.58
C PHE A 56 -1.55 -1.61 22.16
N PRO A 57 -2.76 -1.33 22.66
CA PRO A 57 -3.70 -2.38 23.05
C PRO A 57 -3.87 -3.43 21.93
N PRO A 58 -4.06 -4.72 22.28
CA PRO A 58 -4.14 -5.80 21.29
C PRO A 58 -5.16 -5.56 20.20
N ASP A 59 -6.28 -4.95 20.52
CA ASP A 59 -7.34 -4.62 19.59
C ASP A 59 -6.92 -3.54 18.57
N VAL A 60 -6.14 -2.55 18.99
CA VAL A 60 -5.59 -1.50 18.11
C VAL A 60 -4.53 -2.09 17.20
N ARG A 61 -3.62 -2.91 17.77
CA ARG A 61 -2.54 -3.58 17.06
C ARG A 61 -3.10 -4.54 15.99
N TYR A 62 -4.04 -5.39 16.37
CA TYR A 62 -4.72 -6.29 15.42
C TYR A 62 -5.39 -5.55 14.26
N ARG A 63 -6.17 -4.50 14.55
CA ARG A 63 -6.82 -3.68 13.50
C ARG A 63 -5.81 -3.02 12.56
N GLN A 64 -4.68 -2.58 13.09
CA GLN A 64 -3.61 -1.99 12.29
C GLN A 64 -3.01 -3.03 11.35
N HIS A 65 -2.66 -4.22 11.84
CA HIS A 65 -2.13 -5.31 11.02
C HIS A 65 -3.15 -5.76 9.97
N TYR A 66 -4.43 -5.87 10.33
CA TYR A 66 -5.49 -6.19 9.39
C TYR A 66 -5.60 -5.13 8.27
N ALA A 67 -5.52 -3.85 8.59
CA ALA A 67 -5.57 -2.76 7.60
C ALA A 67 -4.35 -2.80 6.66
N PHE A 68 -3.16 -3.03 7.20
CA PHE A 68 -1.94 -3.17 6.39
C PHE A 68 -1.98 -4.42 5.52
N TRP A 69 -2.39 -5.57 6.06
CA TRP A 69 -2.61 -6.76 5.26
C TRP A 69 -3.55 -6.49 4.08
N LYS A 70 -4.68 -5.84 4.32
CA LYS A 70 -5.66 -5.52 3.27
C LYS A 70 -5.04 -4.63 2.18
N SER A 71 -4.23 -3.66 2.57
CA SER A 71 -3.52 -2.78 1.63
C SER A 71 -2.52 -3.57 0.79
N TRP A 72 -1.62 -4.34 1.43
CA TRP A 72 -0.63 -5.15 0.74
C TRP A 72 -1.27 -6.16 -0.23
N HIS A 73 -2.33 -6.84 0.20
CA HIS A 73 -3.03 -7.83 -0.62
C HIS A 73 -3.72 -7.18 -1.83
N SER A 74 -4.32 -6.02 -1.65
CA SER A 74 -4.95 -5.27 -2.75
C SER A 74 -3.91 -4.80 -3.77
N GLU A 75 -2.78 -4.25 -3.32
CA GLU A 75 -1.68 -3.85 -4.20
C GLU A 75 -1.08 -5.05 -4.96
N LEU A 76 -0.92 -6.19 -4.27
CA LEU A 76 -0.49 -7.45 -4.90
C LEU A 76 -1.42 -7.82 -6.05
N LEU A 77 -2.73 -7.88 -5.84
CA LEU A 77 -3.70 -8.26 -6.87
C LEU A 77 -3.76 -7.28 -8.04
N LEU A 78 -3.59 -5.98 -7.78
CA LEU A 78 -3.59 -4.93 -8.81
C LEU A 78 -2.35 -5.02 -9.70
N SER A 79 -1.19 -5.34 -9.13
CA SER A 79 0.09 -5.32 -9.84
C SER A 79 0.61 -6.70 -10.25
N LEU A 80 -0.13 -7.74 -9.94
CA LEU A 80 0.29 -9.14 -10.08
C LEU A 80 0.75 -9.48 -11.50
N GLY A 81 1.98 -9.99 -11.60
CA GLY A 81 2.60 -10.40 -12.87
C GLY A 81 3.21 -9.26 -13.68
N GLN A 82 3.22 -8.03 -13.18
CA GLN A 82 3.86 -6.91 -13.88
C GLN A 82 5.36 -6.80 -13.59
N ILE A 83 5.76 -6.93 -12.33
CA ILE A 83 7.15 -6.83 -11.88
C ILE A 83 7.39 -7.87 -10.79
N HIS A 84 8.10 -8.95 -11.14
CA HIS A 84 8.36 -10.08 -10.26
C HIS A 84 8.88 -9.70 -8.86
N LYS A 85 9.92 -8.87 -8.79
CA LYS A 85 10.50 -8.43 -7.51
C LYS A 85 9.51 -7.64 -6.64
N ARG A 86 8.62 -6.88 -7.26
CA ARG A 86 7.58 -6.13 -6.55
C ARG A 86 6.50 -7.06 -6.01
N ASP A 87 6.11 -8.04 -6.80
CA ASP A 87 5.11 -9.03 -6.41
C ASP A 87 5.59 -9.85 -5.21
N LEU A 88 6.84 -10.31 -5.22
CA LEU A 88 7.46 -10.98 -4.06
C LEU A 88 7.45 -10.10 -2.82
N ARG A 89 7.82 -8.82 -2.95
CA ARG A 89 7.78 -7.87 -1.83
C ARG A 89 6.36 -7.70 -1.26
N TYR A 90 5.35 -7.66 -2.12
CA TYR A 90 3.97 -7.55 -1.66
C TYR A 90 3.51 -8.85 -1.00
N MET A 91 3.90 -10.02 -1.50
CA MET A 91 3.65 -11.30 -0.83
C MET A 91 4.30 -11.37 0.54
N ASP A 92 5.56 -10.93 0.67
CA ASP A 92 6.26 -10.86 1.95
C ASP A 92 5.54 -9.91 2.93
N GLY A 93 5.03 -8.77 2.46
CA GLY A 93 4.20 -7.86 3.24
C GLY A 93 2.90 -8.51 3.72
N VAL A 94 2.18 -9.18 2.82
CA VAL A 94 0.94 -9.92 3.17
C VAL A 94 1.22 -10.98 4.24
N ILE A 95 2.28 -11.79 4.07
CA ILE A 95 2.65 -12.86 5.00
C ILE A 95 3.09 -12.27 6.34
N GLY A 96 3.86 -11.17 6.34
CA GLY A 96 4.32 -10.49 7.56
C GLY A 96 3.16 -9.99 8.41
N GLU A 97 2.20 -9.31 7.80
CA GLU A 97 1.04 -8.79 8.53
C GLU A 97 0.12 -9.90 9.07
N LEU A 98 -0.07 -10.99 8.31
CA LEU A 98 -0.85 -12.13 8.79
C LEU A 98 -0.16 -12.86 9.96
N ARG A 99 1.17 -12.94 9.97
CA ARG A 99 1.93 -13.47 11.13
C ARG A 99 1.75 -12.60 12.36
N ALA A 100 1.78 -11.27 12.19
CA ALA A 100 1.53 -10.34 13.27
C ALA A 100 0.09 -10.47 13.81
N MET A 101 -0.91 -10.57 12.92
CA MET A 101 -2.30 -10.87 13.32
C MET A 101 -2.42 -12.21 14.06
N GLN A 102 -1.68 -13.24 13.62
CA GLN A 102 -1.69 -14.55 14.27
C GLN A 102 -1.17 -14.49 15.71
N ALA A 103 -0.15 -13.67 15.95
CA ALA A 103 0.43 -13.49 17.30
C ALA A 103 -0.56 -12.84 18.28
N ASP A 104 -1.51 -12.06 17.77
CA ASP A 104 -2.54 -11.40 18.58
C ASP A 104 -3.79 -12.27 18.81
N LEU A 105 -3.87 -13.47 18.23
CA LEU A 105 -5.02 -14.36 18.31
C LEU A 105 -4.79 -15.55 19.24
N SER A 106 -5.89 -16.08 19.79
CA SER A 106 -5.92 -17.35 20.54
C SER A 106 -6.97 -18.31 19.99
N GLY A 107 -6.82 -19.60 20.31
CA GLY A 107 -7.81 -20.61 19.99
C GLY A 107 -7.86 -21.06 18.51
N PRO A 108 -8.97 -21.62 18.06
CA PRO A 108 -9.10 -22.27 16.74
C PRO A 108 -8.74 -21.43 15.52
N PRO A 109 -8.97 -20.10 15.49
CA PRO A 109 -8.59 -19.27 14.34
C PRO A 109 -7.09 -19.23 14.08
N VAL A 110 -6.25 -19.44 15.09
CA VAL A 110 -4.78 -19.48 14.95
C VAL A 110 -4.36 -20.60 13.99
N GLU A 111 -4.94 -21.79 14.14
CA GLU A 111 -4.64 -22.93 13.27
C GLU A 111 -5.07 -22.64 11.83
N ARG A 112 -6.27 -22.08 11.66
CA ARG A 112 -6.74 -21.73 10.32
C ARG A 112 -5.86 -20.66 9.66
N LEU A 113 -5.41 -19.67 10.41
CA LEU A 113 -4.50 -18.65 9.87
C LEU A 113 -3.13 -19.25 9.54
N ARG A 114 -2.67 -20.26 10.30
CA ARG A 114 -1.45 -21.02 10.01
C ARG A 114 -1.54 -21.74 8.67
N GLU A 115 -2.66 -22.42 8.40
CA GLU A 115 -2.89 -23.08 7.10
C GLU A 115 -2.82 -22.08 5.93
N ILE A 116 -3.46 -20.91 6.10
CA ILE A 116 -3.42 -19.83 5.12
C ILE A 116 -2.00 -19.32 4.90
N LEU A 117 -1.23 -19.16 5.97
CA LEU A 117 0.18 -18.74 5.90
C LEU A 117 1.05 -19.75 5.15
N VAL A 118 0.83 -21.05 5.37
CA VAL A 118 1.52 -22.11 4.62
C VAL A 118 1.15 -22.03 3.14
N GLU A 119 -0.11 -21.86 2.80
CA GLU A 119 -0.53 -21.75 1.39
C GLU A 119 0.07 -20.53 0.71
N LEU A 120 0.10 -19.38 1.38
CA LEU A 120 0.73 -18.15 0.86
C LEU A 120 2.24 -18.29 0.71
N SER A 121 2.92 -18.95 1.67
CA SER A 121 4.36 -19.20 1.58
C SER A 121 4.69 -20.12 0.40
N ASN A 122 3.91 -21.17 0.18
CA ASN A 122 4.07 -22.05 -0.97
C ASN A 122 3.88 -21.29 -2.29
N LEU A 123 2.85 -20.42 -2.40
CA LEU A 123 2.64 -19.59 -3.58
C LEU A 123 3.80 -18.62 -3.84
N ARG A 124 4.33 -18.04 -2.78
CA ARG A 124 5.49 -17.14 -2.85
C ARG A 124 6.71 -17.88 -3.36
N ASP A 125 6.97 -19.07 -2.83
CA ASP A 125 8.14 -19.90 -3.21
C ASP A 125 8.00 -20.45 -4.64
N GLU A 126 6.79 -20.88 -5.03
CA GLU A 126 6.49 -21.25 -6.43
C GLU A 126 6.80 -20.09 -7.38
N TRP A 127 6.40 -18.86 -7.01
CA TRP A 127 6.64 -17.67 -7.81
C TRP A 127 8.11 -17.26 -7.83
N GLU A 128 8.82 -17.33 -6.72
CA GLU A 128 10.25 -17.06 -6.63
C GLU A 128 11.05 -18.02 -7.50
N ASN A 129 10.76 -19.32 -7.41
CA ASN A 129 11.43 -20.37 -8.16
C ASN A 129 11.16 -20.32 -9.67
N SER A 130 10.04 -19.71 -10.08
CA SER A 130 9.74 -19.48 -11.51
C SER A 130 10.67 -18.45 -12.15
N GLY A 131 11.43 -17.70 -11.36
CA GLY A 131 12.31 -16.63 -11.82
C GLY A 131 11.57 -15.45 -12.44
N GLY A 132 10.23 -15.40 -12.31
CA GLY A 132 9.41 -14.35 -12.91
C GLY A 132 9.37 -14.37 -14.43
N VAL A 133 9.72 -15.47 -15.05
CA VAL A 133 9.67 -15.64 -16.51
C VAL A 133 8.23 -15.91 -16.93
N GLY A 134 7.64 -14.95 -17.63
CA GLY A 134 6.27 -15.04 -18.12
C GLY A 134 5.22 -14.47 -17.15
N PRO A 135 3.95 -14.43 -17.58
CA PRO A 135 2.86 -13.97 -16.73
C PRO A 135 2.61 -14.95 -15.59
N MET A 136 2.28 -14.41 -14.40
CA MET A 136 1.87 -15.27 -13.28
C MET A 136 0.68 -16.14 -13.68
N PRO A 137 0.69 -17.45 -13.38
CA PRO A 137 -0.43 -18.34 -13.72
C PRO A 137 -1.77 -17.81 -13.19
N ALA A 138 -2.82 -17.89 -14.00
CA ALA A 138 -4.17 -17.47 -13.60
C ALA A 138 -4.66 -18.21 -12.33
N SER A 139 -4.20 -19.43 -12.12
CA SER A 139 -4.46 -20.22 -10.91
C SER A 139 -3.96 -19.53 -9.64
N HIS A 140 -2.78 -18.89 -9.65
CA HIS A 140 -2.25 -18.16 -8.50
C HIS A 140 -3.12 -16.95 -8.15
N ARG A 141 -3.57 -16.18 -9.16
CA ARG A 141 -4.52 -15.08 -8.94
C ARG A 141 -5.80 -15.57 -8.28
N THR A 142 -6.40 -16.63 -8.81
CA THR A 142 -7.63 -17.20 -8.26
C THR A 142 -7.45 -17.68 -6.81
N ARG A 143 -6.29 -18.30 -6.50
CA ARG A 143 -5.97 -18.72 -5.12
C ARG A 143 -5.83 -17.52 -4.20
N LEU A 144 -5.10 -16.47 -4.59
CA LEU A 144 -4.95 -15.25 -3.83
C LEU A 144 -6.28 -14.55 -3.57
N GLU A 145 -7.16 -14.45 -4.58
CA GLU A 145 -8.49 -13.87 -4.42
C GLU A 145 -9.39 -14.69 -3.48
N LYS A 146 -9.28 -16.03 -3.52
CA LYS A 146 -9.99 -16.92 -2.59
C LYS A 146 -9.52 -16.68 -1.15
N LEU A 147 -8.21 -16.63 -0.94
CA LEU A 147 -7.62 -16.35 0.38
C LEU A 147 -8.02 -14.97 0.90
N GLN A 148 -8.02 -13.95 0.04
CA GLN A 148 -8.48 -12.61 0.42
C GLN A 148 -9.91 -12.61 0.93
N ARG A 149 -10.83 -13.29 0.22
CA ARG A 149 -12.24 -13.39 0.63
C ARG A 149 -12.38 -14.13 1.95
N GLU A 150 -11.63 -15.22 2.14
CA GLU A 150 -11.67 -16.00 3.36
C GLU A 150 -11.16 -15.19 4.55
N ILE A 151 -10.00 -14.53 4.41
CA ILE A 151 -9.43 -13.71 5.48
C ILE A 151 -10.36 -12.53 5.80
N SER A 152 -10.89 -11.87 4.78
CA SER A 152 -11.82 -10.75 4.98
C SER A 152 -13.08 -11.14 5.73
N LYS A 153 -13.55 -12.38 5.56
CA LYS A 153 -14.76 -12.89 6.21
C LYS A 153 -14.51 -13.40 7.62
N LYS A 154 -13.40 -14.17 7.83
CA LYS A 154 -13.19 -14.91 9.08
C LYS A 154 -12.31 -14.17 10.08
N PHE A 155 -11.49 -13.23 9.61
CA PHE A 155 -10.48 -12.52 10.43
C PHE A 155 -10.75 -11.01 10.50
N HIS A 156 -11.95 -10.57 10.09
CA HIS A 156 -12.35 -9.20 10.37
C HIS A 156 -12.43 -8.99 11.89
N TYR A 157 -12.09 -7.79 12.36
CA TYR A 157 -12.04 -7.50 13.80
C TYR A 157 -13.33 -7.89 14.56
N SER A 158 -14.50 -7.70 13.94
CA SER A 158 -15.79 -8.07 14.55
C SER A 158 -15.89 -9.55 14.90
N GLU A 159 -15.22 -10.41 14.14
CA GLU A 159 -15.27 -11.87 14.30
C GLU A 159 -14.27 -12.38 15.35
N VAL A 160 -13.20 -11.63 15.57
CA VAL A 160 -12.08 -12.09 16.41
C VAL A 160 -11.91 -11.30 17.71
N LYS A 161 -12.65 -10.22 17.92
CA LYS A 161 -12.51 -9.35 19.10
C LYS A 161 -12.58 -10.08 20.45
N GLY A 162 -13.29 -11.20 20.51
CA GLY A 162 -13.47 -11.99 21.75
C GLY A 162 -12.36 -13.02 22.01
N ILE A 163 -11.40 -13.16 21.10
CA ILE A 163 -10.32 -14.16 21.15
C ILE A 163 -8.95 -13.55 20.98
N LEU A 164 -8.85 -12.21 21.11
CA LEU A 164 -7.56 -11.54 21.15
C LEU A 164 -6.82 -11.87 22.45
N VAL A 165 -5.52 -12.12 22.34
CA VAL A 165 -4.66 -12.35 23.50
C VAL A 165 -4.53 -11.04 24.27
N PRO A 166 -4.94 -10.97 25.54
CA PRO A 166 -4.69 -9.78 26.35
C PRO A 166 -3.18 -9.58 26.50
N ASP A 167 -2.72 -8.31 26.50
CA ASP A 167 -1.34 -8.04 26.85
C ASP A 167 -1.08 -8.64 28.24
N SER A 168 -0.08 -9.52 28.36
CA SER A 168 0.43 -9.90 29.66
C SER A 168 0.85 -8.61 30.36
N GLU A 169 0.22 -8.29 31.49
CA GLU A 169 0.65 -7.17 32.32
C GLU A 169 2.17 -7.24 32.49
N PRO A 170 2.91 -6.14 32.28
CA PRO A 170 4.32 -6.13 32.56
C PRO A 170 4.47 -6.53 34.07
N GLN A 171 5.09 -7.69 34.32
CA GLN A 171 5.45 -8.09 35.67
C GLN A 171 6.31 -6.97 36.18
N GLN A 172 5.73 -6.18 37.09
CA GLN A 172 6.47 -5.18 37.87
C GLN A 172 7.43 -5.96 38.81
N GLU A 173 8.69 -6.07 38.37
CA GLU A 173 9.80 -6.40 39.26
C GLU A 173 10.21 -5.20 40.12
#